data_81953c5cfee394b7bd88c74308d858ac
#
_entry.id   81953c5cfee394b7bd88c74308d858ac
#
_cell.length_a   1.000
_cell.length_b   1.000
_cell.length_c   1.000
_cell.angle_alpha   90.00
_cell.angle_beta   90.00
_cell.angle_gamma   90.00
#
_symmetry.space_group_name_H-M   'P 1'
#
loop_
_entity.id
_entity.type
_entity.pdbx_description
1 polymer ?
#
loop_
_entity_poly.entity_id
_entity_poly.type
_entity_poly.pdbx_seq_one_letter_code
_entity_poly.pdbx_strand_id
1 'polypeptide(L)'
;MAKDVSKALAAPTRRRILDELVERDGQTLFEICTRLVTKHGLGLSRQAISQHLAVPESAGLVLSRRQGRYKFHDLNTDPLERIVTTRWLRPDAPESTP
;
A
#
# COMPACT_ATOMS: atom_id res chain seq x y z
N MET A 1 17.34 8.42 -2.47
CA MET A 1 16.73 8.28 -1.43
C MET A 1 15.57 7.45 -1.55
N ALA A 2 15.38 6.93 -0.59
CA ALA A 2 14.40 5.99 -0.61
C ALA A 2 13.10 6.56 -0.96
N LYS A 3 12.28 5.74 -1.40
CA LYS A 3 10.96 6.16 -1.68
C LYS A 3 10.32 6.61 -0.42
N ASP A 4 9.47 7.55 -0.56
CA ASP A 4 8.87 8.18 0.58
C ASP A 4 7.65 7.41 1.04
N VAL A 5 7.86 6.53 1.99
CA VAL A 5 6.76 5.73 2.54
C VAL A 5 5.77 6.62 3.27
N SER A 6 6.26 7.64 3.97
CA SER A 6 5.36 8.55 4.65
C SER A 6 4.42 9.24 3.69
N LYS A 7 4.95 9.64 2.54
CA LYS A 7 4.13 10.30 1.55
C LYS A 7 3.07 9.35 1.01
N ALA A 8 3.45 8.09 0.82
CA ALA A 8 2.51 7.09 0.33
C ALA A 8 1.34 6.91 1.29
N LEU A 9 1.56 7.11 2.58
CA LEU A 9 0.53 6.91 3.58
C LEU A 9 -0.21 8.18 3.95
N ALA A 10 0.17 9.31 3.39
CA ALA A 10 -0.38 10.59 3.83
C ALA A 10 -1.79 10.87 3.33
N ALA A 11 -2.12 10.43 2.13
CA ALA A 11 -3.41 10.72 1.56
C ALA A 11 -4.46 9.75 2.07
N PRO A 12 -5.59 10.25 2.57
CA PRO A 12 -6.63 9.34 3.10
C PRO A 12 -7.13 8.32 2.09
N THR A 13 -7.31 8.73 0.84
CA THR A 13 -7.78 7.81 -0.18
C THR A 13 -6.78 6.69 -0.42
N ARG A 14 -5.48 7.02 -0.44
CA ARG A 14 -4.45 6.01 -0.60
C ARG A 14 -4.47 5.01 0.54
N ARG A 15 -4.67 5.51 1.76
CA ARG A 15 -4.72 4.62 2.91
C ARG A 15 -5.89 3.66 2.82
N ARG A 16 -7.02 4.12 2.31
CA ARG A 16 -8.15 3.22 2.14
C ARG A 16 -7.87 2.15 1.10
N ILE A 17 -7.17 2.51 0.03
CA ILE A 17 -6.79 1.54 -0.96
C ILE A 17 -5.86 0.49 -0.35
N LEU A 18 -4.89 0.95 0.43
CA LEU A 18 -3.97 0.04 1.09
C LEU A 18 -4.69 -0.85 2.10
N ASP A 19 -5.66 -0.29 2.82
CA ASP A 19 -6.45 -1.07 3.76
C ASP A 19 -7.18 -2.20 3.05
N GLU A 20 -7.69 -1.94 1.85
CA GLU A 20 -8.36 -3.00 1.11
C GLU A 20 -7.40 -4.10 0.72
N LEU A 21 -6.17 -3.75 0.39
CA LEU A 21 -5.17 -4.75 0.07
C LEU A 21 -4.73 -5.53 1.30
N VAL A 22 -4.79 -4.91 2.47
CA VAL A 22 -4.53 -5.64 3.71
C VAL A 22 -5.59 -6.71 3.90
N GLU A 23 -6.85 -6.36 3.65
CA GLU A 23 -7.94 -7.31 3.82
C GLU A 23 -7.89 -8.41 2.78
N ARG A 24 -7.54 -8.06 1.56
CA ARG A 24 -7.49 -9.03 0.49
C ARG A 24 -6.39 -8.65 -0.47
N ASP A 25 -5.34 -9.45 -0.49
CA ASP A 25 -4.21 -9.21 -1.35
C ASP A 25 -4.52 -9.67 -2.78
N GLY A 26 -3.73 -9.22 -3.73
CA GLY A 26 -3.85 -9.69 -5.10
C GLY A 26 -5.12 -9.22 -5.79
N GLN A 27 -5.43 -7.94 -5.71
CA GLN A 27 -6.63 -7.41 -6.34
C GLN A 27 -6.31 -6.69 -7.63
N THR A 28 -7.25 -6.79 -8.58
CA THR A 28 -7.18 -5.99 -9.80
C THR A 28 -7.73 -4.60 -9.51
N LEU A 29 -7.49 -3.69 -10.44
CA LEU A 29 -8.06 -2.35 -10.31
C LEU A 29 -9.57 -2.38 -10.20
N PHE A 30 -10.21 -3.25 -10.98
CA PHE A 30 -11.65 -3.35 -10.93
C PHE A 30 -12.13 -3.77 -9.55
N GLU A 31 -11.45 -4.73 -8.97
CA GLU A 31 -11.81 -5.19 -7.63
C GLU A 31 -11.63 -4.10 -6.60
N ILE A 32 -10.53 -3.36 -6.68
CA ILE A 32 -10.30 -2.25 -5.77
C ILE A 32 -11.39 -1.21 -5.93
N CYS A 33 -11.74 -0.86 -7.16
CA CYS A 33 -12.81 0.09 -7.41
C CYS A 33 -14.10 -0.34 -6.76
N THR A 34 -14.46 -1.61 -6.96
CA THR A 34 -15.71 -2.14 -6.44
C THR A 34 -15.74 -2.08 -4.93
N ARG A 35 -14.66 -2.47 -4.30
CA ARG A 35 -14.61 -2.48 -2.84
C ARG A 35 -14.65 -1.06 -2.27
N LEU A 36 -14.01 -0.11 -2.93
CA LEU A 36 -14.06 1.27 -2.45
C LEU A 36 -15.47 1.84 -2.52
N VAL A 37 -16.19 1.52 -3.58
CA VAL A 37 -17.57 1.98 -3.71
C VAL A 37 -18.44 1.32 -2.65
N THR A 38 -18.36 0.01 -2.54
CA THR A 38 -19.30 -0.72 -1.68
C THR A 38 -19.01 -0.55 -0.21
N LYS A 39 -17.73 -0.42 0.16
CA LYS A 39 -17.37 -0.36 1.58
C LYS A 39 -17.18 1.07 2.08
N HIS A 40 -16.77 1.98 1.22
CA HIS A 40 -16.44 3.33 1.67
C HIS A 40 -17.21 4.42 0.93
N GLY A 41 -18.03 4.04 -0.02
CA GLY A 41 -18.77 5.03 -0.79
C GLY A 41 -17.90 5.91 -1.67
N LEU A 42 -16.71 5.44 -2.00
CA LEU A 42 -15.78 6.21 -2.80
C LEU A 42 -15.85 5.78 -4.26
N GLY A 43 -16.55 6.58 -5.06
CA GLY A 43 -16.69 6.28 -6.47
C GLY A 43 -15.57 6.89 -7.27
N LEU A 44 -14.44 6.23 -7.33
CA LEU A 44 -13.29 6.72 -8.08
C LEU A 44 -13.16 5.98 -9.39
N SER A 45 -12.71 6.70 -10.42
CA SER A 45 -12.45 6.07 -11.69
C SER A 45 -11.21 5.17 -11.57
N ARG A 46 -11.11 4.23 -12.51
CA ARG A 46 -9.94 3.36 -12.53
C ARG A 46 -8.66 4.16 -12.71
N GLN A 47 -8.73 5.20 -13.53
CA GLN A 47 -7.57 6.04 -13.75
C GLN A 47 -7.15 6.73 -12.44
N ALA A 48 -8.11 7.23 -11.68
CA ALA A 48 -7.80 7.88 -10.42
C ALA A 48 -7.16 6.90 -9.44
N ILE A 49 -7.69 5.68 -9.36
CA ILE A 49 -7.13 4.69 -8.47
C ILE A 49 -5.73 4.31 -8.92
N SER A 50 -5.53 4.18 -10.22
CA SER A 50 -4.20 3.88 -10.75
C SER A 50 -3.21 4.96 -10.35
N GLN A 51 -3.61 6.22 -10.39
CA GLN A 51 -2.76 7.31 -9.96
C GLN A 51 -2.47 7.26 -8.47
N HIS A 52 -3.48 6.91 -7.68
CA HIS A 52 -3.25 6.77 -6.24
C HIS A 52 -2.32 5.60 -5.91
N LEU A 53 -2.32 4.56 -6.72
CA LEU A 53 -1.44 3.42 -6.50
C LEU A 53 0.00 3.72 -6.92
N ALA A 54 0.20 4.70 -7.80
CA ALA A 54 1.53 4.98 -8.29
C ALA A 54 2.51 5.37 -7.17
N VAL A 55 2.02 6.11 -6.19
CA VAL A 55 2.89 6.53 -5.08
C VAL A 55 3.27 5.35 -4.19
N PRO A 56 2.33 4.53 -3.71
CA PRO A 56 2.74 3.38 -2.92
C PRO A 56 3.54 2.36 -3.73
N GLU A 57 3.29 2.22 -5.03
CA GLU A 57 4.12 1.37 -5.85
C GLU A 57 5.55 1.88 -5.90
N SER A 58 5.69 3.18 -6.07
CA SER A 58 7.01 3.80 -6.10
C SER A 58 7.74 3.63 -4.78
N ALA A 59 7.00 3.58 -3.68
CA ALA A 59 7.58 3.37 -2.36
C ALA A 59 7.83 1.91 -2.03
N GLY A 60 7.45 1.00 -2.94
CA GLY A 60 7.63 -0.42 -2.71
C GLY A 60 6.59 -1.06 -1.82
N LEU A 61 5.53 -0.32 -1.47
CA LEU A 61 4.46 -0.84 -0.63
C LEU A 61 3.46 -1.68 -1.41
N VAL A 62 3.39 -1.46 -2.71
CA VAL A 62 2.50 -2.22 -3.57
C VAL A 62 3.33 -2.79 -4.70
N LEU A 63 3.18 -4.08 -4.92
CA LEU A 63 3.84 -4.76 -6.04
C LEU A 63 2.76 -5.20 -7.00
N SER A 64 3.00 -5.04 -8.28
CA SER A 64 2.04 -5.51 -9.26
C SER A 64 2.62 -6.66 -10.04
N ARG A 65 1.76 -7.59 -10.41
CA ARG A 65 2.15 -8.71 -11.25
C ARG A 65 1.09 -8.92 -12.30
N ARG A 66 1.54 -9.28 -13.46
CA ARG A 66 0.62 -9.47 -14.57
C ARG A 66 0.42 -10.95 -14.82
N GLN A 67 -0.81 -11.32 -15.04
CA GLN A 67 -1.17 -12.69 -15.31
C GLN A 67 -2.22 -12.68 -16.41
N GLY A 68 -1.84 -13.05 -17.61
CA GLY A 68 -2.73 -12.96 -18.74
C GLY A 68 -3.08 -11.50 -19.00
N ARG A 69 -4.36 -11.20 -19.04
CA ARG A 69 -4.80 -9.83 -19.26
C ARG A 69 -4.95 -9.06 -17.97
N TYR A 70 -4.75 -9.68 -16.82
CA TYR A 70 -5.01 -9.03 -15.57
C TYR A 70 -3.73 -8.60 -14.90
N LYS A 71 -3.83 -7.48 -14.20
CA LYS A 71 -2.74 -6.99 -13.40
C LYS A 71 -3.23 -7.00 -11.96
N PHE A 72 -2.52 -7.72 -11.11
CA PHE A 72 -2.88 -7.87 -9.71
C PHE A 72 -1.96 -7.04 -8.85
N HIS A 73 -2.50 -6.52 -7.77
CA HIS A 73 -1.76 -5.66 -6.86
C HIS A 73 -1.65 -6.32 -5.51
N ASP A 74 -0.44 -6.45 -5.02
CA ASP A 74 -0.18 -7.09 -3.74
C ASP A 74 0.43 -6.08 -2.79
N LEU A 75 0.07 -6.16 -1.53
CA LEU A 75 0.67 -5.33 -0.52
C LEU A 75 2.02 -5.91 -0.13
N ASN A 76 3.00 -5.04 0.02
CA ASN A 76 4.32 -5.43 0.48
C ASN A 76 4.67 -4.60 1.70
N THR A 77 4.77 -5.24 2.85
CA THR A 77 5.01 -4.53 4.09
C THR A 77 6.48 -4.38 4.42
N ASP A 78 7.36 -4.93 3.60
CA ASP A 78 8.79 -4.85 3.87
C ASP A 78 9.30 -3.43 4.12
N PRO A 79 8.90 -2.43 3.33
CA PRO A 79 9.38 -1.08 3.60
C PRO A 79 8.95 -0.56 4.96
N LEU A 80 7.75 -0.92 5.40
CA LEU A 80 7.29 -0.51 6.73
C LEU A 80 8.05 -1.23 7.82
N GLU A 81 8.28 -2.51 7.62
CA GLU A 81 9.03 -3.30 8.60
C GLU A 81 10.44 -2.78 8.77
N ARG A 82 11.05 -2.37 7.67
CA ARG A 82 12.39 -1.82 7.74
C ARG A 82 12.42 -0.54 8.54
N ILE A 83 11.43 0.31 8.37
CA ILE A 83 11.38 1.55 9.12
C ILE A 83 11.26 1.26 10.60
N VAL A 84 10.36 0.37 10.97
CA VAL A 84 10.14 0.03 12.37
C VAL A 84 11.41 -0.59 12.96
N THR A 85 11.96 -1.56 12.25
CA THR A 85 13.15 -2.25 12.75
C THR A 85 14.32 -1.30 12.90
N THR A 86 14.52 -0.44 11.91
CA THR A 86 15.66 0.43 11.90
C THR A 86 15.55 1.55 12.91
N ARG A 87 14.38 2.10 13.05
CA ARG A 87 14.21 3.29 13.88
C ARG A 87 13.75 2.99 15.29
N TRP A 88 12.89 2.02 15.45
CA TRP A 88 12.22 1.84 16.74
C TRP A 88 12.51 0.51 17.38
N LEU A 89 12.79 -0.52 16.59
CA LEU A 89 12.98 -1.85 17.12
C LEU A 89 14.38 -2.34 16.83
N ARG A 90 15.34 -1.46 16.90
CA ARG A 90 16.72 -1.85 16.64
C ARG A 90 17.15 -2.89 17.66
N PRO A 91 17.58 -4.04 17.20
CA PRO A 91 17.89 -5.12 18.13
C PRO A 91 19.04 -4.79 19.03
N ASP A 92 19.94 -3.97 18.53
CA ASP A 92 21.12 -3.63 19.32
C ASP A 92 20.90 -2.41 20.19
N ALA A 93 19.72 -1.85 20.20
CA ALA A 93 19.49 -0.66 20.97
C ALA A 93 19.23 -1.03 22.41
N PRO A 94 20.04 -0.61 23.29
CA PRO A 94 19.86 -0.98 24.69
C PRO A 94 18.59 -0.42 25.27
N GLU A 95 18.21 0.71 24.79
CA GLU A 95 17.06 1.29 25.36
C GLU A 95 15.83 0.57 24.97
N SER A 96 15.96 -0.24 24.00
CA SER A 96 14.79 -0.98 23.67
C SER A 96 14.35 -1.73 24.84
N THR A 97 15.22 -1.88 25.74
CA THR A 97 14.71 -2.46 26.88
C THR A 97 14.01 -1.46 27.55
N PRO A 98 13.15 -1.56 27.97
CA PRO A 98 12.47 -0.66 28.75
C PRO A 98 12.25 -0.79 29.64
#